data_7797c640999f04aa6c7203e50a3d0fdb
#
_entry.id   7797c640999f04aa6c7203e50a3d0fdb
#
_cell.length_a   1.000
_cell.length_b   1.000
_cell.length_c   1.000
_cell.angle_alpha   90.00
_cell.angle_beta   90.00
_cell.angle_gamma   90.00
#
_symmetry.space_group_name_H-M   'P 1'
#
loop_
_entity.id
_entity.type
_entity.pdbx_description
1 polymer ?
#
loop_
_entity_poly.entity_id
_entity_poly.type
_entity_poly.pdbx_seq_one_letter_code
_entity_poly.pdbx_strand_id
1 'polypeptide(L)'
;MTAQKEDFWGRFAGTFDNDQRYIVGEDTPKAILEELSNEQSLGEVVEFGCGSGFFTRALTNNSKSVVATDLSDEMLEMARHKFQGIQNITFQKANCKSTDFPAEAFDTAVMINLIHVIENPLDSLLECHRILKTGGKLVIASYTAYSMSLLPRIGMIMRFLKKWGKPLPYFNPKLSSDHLSVLLKKAAFVIEESKIIGDKTKALYLRARKE
;
A
#
# COMPACT_ATOMS: atom_id res chain seq x y z
N MET A 1 18.34 1.53 -5.13
CA MET A 1 17.76 2.23 -3.93
C MET A 1 18.80 2.22 -2.84
N THR A 2 19.03 3.32 -2.14
CA THR A 2 20.06 3.40 -1.11
C THR A 2 19.56 2.77 0.20
N ALA A 3 20.43 2.11 0.96
CA ALA A 3 20.20 1.53 2.30
C ALA A 3 19.42 2.45 3.27
N GLN A 4 19.49 3.78 3.09
CA GLN A 4 18.76 4.77 3.88
C GLN A 4 17.21 4.65 3.83
N LYS A 5 16.64 4.02 2.79
CA LYS A 5 15.17 3.88 2.64
C LYS A 5 14.63 2.66 3.38
N GLU A 6 15.36 1.57 3.37
CA GLU A 6 15.06 0.35 4.14
C GLU A 6 15.05 0.69 5.63
N ASP A 7 16.04 1.44 6.07
CA ASP A 7 16.29 1.82 7.46
C ASP A 7 15.26 2.81 8.03
N PHE A 8 14.56 3.60 7.20
CA PHE A 8 13.60 4.58 7.71
C PHE A 8 12.39 3.94 8.37
N TRP A 9 11.73 2.98 7.72
CA TRP A 9 10.52 2.33 8.23
C TRP A 9 10.85 1.21 9.23
N GLY A 10 11.95 0.48 9.03
CA GLY A 10 12.40 -0.58 9.93
C GLY A 10 12.55 -0.11 11.38
N ARG A 11 13.05 1.11 11.60
CA ARG A 11 13.18 1.72 12.94
C ARG A 11 11.87 1.80 13.73
N PHE A 12 10.74 1.79 13.04
CA PHE A 12 9.42 1.91 13.66
C PHE A 12 8.67 0.58 13.72
N ALA A 13 9.22 -0.53 13.23
CA ALA A 13 8.51 -1.79 13.10
C ALA A 13 7.77 -2.20 14.39
N GLY A 14 8.41 -2.10 15.54
CA GLY A 14 7.82 -2.48 16.83
C GLY A 14 6.64 -1.60 17.32
N THR A 15 6.52 -0.38 16.82
CA THR A 15 5.45 0.57 17.21
C THR A 15 4.55 0.98 16.05
N PHE A 16 4.85 0.52 14.84
CA PHE A 16 4.27 1.03 13.59
C PHE A 16 2.75 1.08 13.58
N ASP A 17 2.08 -0.02 13.95
CA ASP A 17 0.61 -0.09 13.94
C ASP A 17 -0.03 0.89 14.93
N ASN A 18 0.55 1.02 16.12
CA ASN A 18 0.07 1.95 17.15
C ASN A 18 0.32 3.40 16.74
N ASP A 19 1.48 3.68 16.17
CA ASP A 19 1.83 5.01 15.70
C ASP A 19 0.97 5.42 14.50
N GLN A 20 0.75 4.53 13.56
CA GLN A 20 -0.17 4.75 12.44
C GLN A 20 -1.59 5.07 12.94
N ARG A 21 -2.12 4.26 13.85
CA ARG A 21 -3.43 4.49 14.46
C ARG A 21 -3.51 5.84 15.20
N TYR A 22 -2.47 6.21 15.94
CA TYR A 22 -2.38 7.51 16.60
C TYR A 22 -2.36 8.66 15.60
N ILE A 23 -1.68 8.52 14.45
CA ILE A 23 -1.53 9.58 13.43
C ILE A 23 -2.84 9.79 12.67
N VAL A 24 -3.44 8.73 12.14
CA VAL A 24 -4.59 8.82 11.22
C VAL A 24 -5.94 8.53 11.87
N GLY A 25 -5.97 8.03 13.11
CA GLY A 25 -7.19 7.55 13.78
C GLY A 25 -7.55 6.13 13.35
N GLU A 26 -8.74 5.66 13.76
CA GLU A 26 -9.21 4.30 13.49
C GLU A 26 -10.15 4.22 12.28
N ASP A 27 -10.87 5.30 11.96
CA ASP A 27 -11.94 5.31 10.95
C ASP A 27 -11.40 5.03 9.54
N THR A 28 -10.32 5.69 9.14
CA THR A 28 -9.78 5.53 7.79
C THR A 28 -9.10 4.17 7.56
N PRO A 29 -8.28 3.63 8.49
CA PRO A 29 -7.81 2.24 8.40
C PRO A 29 -8.95 1.23 8.30
N LYS A 30 -10.02 1.42 9.08
CA LYS A 30 -11.21 0.56 9.03
C LYS A 30 -11.90 0.64 7.67
N ALA A 31 -12.07 1.83 7.11
CA ALA A 31 -12.63 2.01 5.77
C ALA A 31 -11.78 1.33 4.69
N ILE A 32 -10.45 1.39 4.78
CA ILE A 32 -9.56 0.65 3.86
C ILE A 32 -9.78 -0.86 4.00
N LEU A 33 -9.83 -1.39 5.23
CA LEU A 33 -10.07 -2.81 5.48
C LEU A 33 -11.42 -3.28 4.94
N GLU A 34 -12.47 -2.47 5.07
CA GLU A 34 -13.80 -2.73 4.51
C GLU A 34 -13.76 -2.84 2.98
N GLU A 35 -13.08 -1.89 2.30
CA GLU A 35 -12.92 -1.95 0.85
C GLU A 35 -12.15 -3.19 0.39
N LEU A 36 -11.02 -3.50 1.05
CA LEU A 36 -10.24 -4.70 0.74
C LEU A 36 -11.03 -5.98 0.98
N SER A 37 -11.86 -6.03 2.03
CA SER A 37 -12.71 -7.19 2.35
C SER A 37 -13.85 -7.37 1.34
N ASN A 38 -14.28 -6.30 0.69
CA ASN A 38 -15.30 -6.33 -0.35
C ASN A 38 -14.75 -6.72 -1.73
N GLU A 39 -13.42 -6.70 -1.91
CA GLU A 39 -12.80 -7.17 -3.14
C GLU A 39 -13.02 -8.67 -3.31
N GLN A 40 -13.51 -9.06 -4.47
CA GLN A 40 -13.82 -10.46 -4.80
C GLN A 40 -12.82 -11.01 -5.82
N SER A 41 -12.62 -12.33 -5.77
CA SER A 41 -11.83 -13.07 -6.78
C SER A 41 -10.43 -12.51 -6.97
N LEU A 42 -9.70 -12.30 -5.86
CA LEU A 42 -8.34 -11.76 -5.90
C LEU A 42 -7.32 -12.74 -6.49
N GLY A 43 -7.60 -14.05 -6.49
CA GLY A 43 -6.72 -15.08 -7.06
C GLY A 43 -5.36 -15.15 -6.39
N GLU A 44 -4.30 -15.18 -7.19
CA GLU A 44 -2.91 -15.14 -6.75
C GLU A 44 -2.50 -13.66 -6.59
N VAL A 45 -2.23 -13.25 -5.36
CA VAL A 45 -2.02 -11.85 -4.97
C VAL A 45 -0.54 -11.58 -4.68
N VAL A 46 -0.03 -10.46 -5.18
CA VAL A 46 1.18 -9.83 -4.66
C VAL A 46 0.81 -8.54 -3.92
N GLU A 47 1.30 -8.37 -2.70
CA GLU A 47 1.21 -7.12 -1.94
C GLU A 47 2.58 -6.48 -1.85
N PHE A 48 2.69 -5.24 -2.31
CA PHE A 48 3.90 -4.43 -2.17
C PHE A 48 3.81 -3.48 -0.98
N GLY A 49 4.85 -3.48 -0.13
CA GLY A 49 4.91 -2.65 1.07
C GLY A 49 3.94 -3.11 2.15
N CYS A 50 3.93 -4.42 2.45
CA CYS A 50 3.02 -4.99 3.45
C CYS A 50 3.27 -4.47 4.87
N GLY A 51 4.45 -3.89 5.14
CA GLY A 51 4.84 -3.44 6.46
C GLY A 51 4.72 -4.56 7.49
N SER A 52 4.11 -4.24 8.62
CA SER A 52 3.83 -5.19 9.70
C SER A 52 2.69 -6.19 9.41
N GLY A 53 2.09 -6.17 8.20
CA GLY A 53 0.99 -7.03 7.82
C GLY A 53 -0.40 -6.56 8.28
N PHE A 54 -0.57 -5.30 8.68
CA PHE A 54 -1.84 -4.81 9.22
C PHE A 54 -3.00 -4.96 8.22
N PHE A 55 -2.81 -4.58 6.96
CA PHE A 55 -3.84 -4.71 5.92
C PHE A 55 -3.83 -6.09 5.23
N THR A 56 -2.71 -6.78 5.24
CA THR A 56 -2.51 -8.09 4.59
C THR A 56 -3.55 -9.13 4.99
N ARG A 57 -4.04 -9.07 6.24
CA ARG A 57 -5.05 -10.02 6.74
C ARG A 57 -6.35 -9.99 5.94
N ALA A 58 -6.78 -8.83 5.46
CA ALA A 58 -7.98 -8.72 4.63
C ALA A 58 -7.80 -9.44 3.27
N LEU A 59 -6.57 -9.48 2.76
CA LEU A 59 -6.26 -10.13 1.49
C LEU A 59 -6.28 -11.66 1.61
N THR A 60 -5.80 -12.23 2.71
CA THR A 60 -5.73 -13.69 2.90
C THR A 60 -7.09 -14.37 2.88
N ASN A 61 -8.16 -13.67 3.25
CA ASN A 61 -9.52 -14.23 3.30
C ASN A 61 -10.15 -14.38 1.91
N ASN A 62 -9.76 -13.54 0.94
CA ASN A 62 -10.42 -13.44 -0.37
C ASN A 62 -9.49 -13.83 -1.53
N SER A 63 -8.33 -14.41 -1.24
CA SER A 63 -7.33 -14.82 -2.22
C SER A 63 -7.00 -16.32 -2.13
N LYS A 64 -6.52 -16.88 -3.23
CA LYS A 64 -5.96 -18.23 -3.29
C LYS A 64 -4.62 -18.27 -2.54
N SER A 65 -3.76 -17.30 -2.79
CA SER A 65 -2.46 -17.14 -2.15
C SER A 65 -2.06 -15.66 -2.14
N VAL A 66 -1.24 -15.29 -1.15
CA VAL A 66 -0.66 -13.95 -1.02
C VAL A 66 0.86 -14.05 -0.94
N VAL A 67 1.55 -13.31 -1.79
CA VAL A 67 2.98 -13.01 -1.65
C VAL A 67 3.09 -11.59 -1.12
N ALA A 68 3.28 -11.43 0.17
CA ALA A 68 3.42 -10.14 0.82
C ALA A 68 4.89 -9.71 0.85
N THR A 69 5.17 -8.51 0.34
CA THR A 69 6.55 -8.03 0.19
C THR A 69 6.77 -6.69 0.86
N ASP A 70 7.98 -6.50 1.40
CA ASP A 70 8.47 -5.22 1.90
C ASP A 70 9.98 -5.12 1.64
N LEU A 71 10.56 -3.93 1.77
CA LEU A 71 12.00 -3.72 1.72
C LEU A 71 12.68 -3.90 3.08
N SER A 72 11.93 -3.67 4.20
CA SER A 72 12.45 -3.80 5.55
C SER A 72 12.33 -5.23 6.05
N ASP A 73 13.47 -5.80 6.44
CA ASP A 73 13.52 -7.13 7.07
C ASP A 73 12.82 -7.12 8.42
N GLU A 74 12.90 -6.02 9.19
CA GLU A 74 12.24 -5.85 10.49
C GLU A 74 10.72 -5.84 10.35
N MET A 75 10.19 -5.17 9.32
CA MET A 75 8.75 -5.19 9.00
C MET A 75 8.30 -6.61 8.63
N LEU A 76 9.05 -7.29 7.77
CA LEU A 76 8.76 -8.67 7.36
C LEU A 76 8.81 -9.66 8.55
N GLU A 77 9.74 -9.48 9.48
CA GLU A 77 9.81 -10.30 10.69
C GLU A 77 8.55 -10.11 11.56
N MET A 78 8.14 -8.86 11.80
CA MET A 78 6.91 -8.54 12.51
C MET A 78 5.68 -9.15 11.82
N ALA A 79 5.61 -9.06 10.49
CA ALA A 79 4.52 -9.63 9.72
C ALA A 79 4.50 -11.17 9.84
N ARG A 80 5.63 -11.85 9.62
CA ARG A 80 5.74 -13.33 9.77
C ARG A 80 5.26 -13.80 11.14
N HIS A 81 5.62 -13.08 12.20
CA HIS A 81 5.20 -13.44 13.56
C HIS A 81 3.67 -13.35 13.71
N LYS A 82 3.03 -12.31 13.16
CA LYS A 82 1.57 -12.13 13.23
C LYS A 82 0.77 -13.14 12.42
N PHE A 83 1.38 -13.73 11.39
CA PHE A 83 0.74 -14.66 10.46
C PHE A 83 1.12 -16.12 10.67
N GLN A 84 1.71 -16.45 11.82
CA GLN A 84 1.99 -17.85 12.19
C GLN A 84 0.71 -18.69 12.11
N GLY A 85 0.78 -19.82 11.39
CA GLY A 85 -0.35 -20.72 11.19
C GLY A 85 -1.27 -20.38 10.00
N ILE A 86 -1.08 -19.26 9.32
CA ILE A 86 -1.81 -18.94 8.07
C ILE A 86 -1.02 -19.55 6.89
N GLN A 87 -1.66 -20.45 6.14
CA GLN A 87 -0.95 -21.25 5.13
C GLN A 87 -0.88 -20.62 3.74
N ASN A 88 -1.83 -19.75 3.39
CA ASN A 88 -1.92 -19.18 2.05
C ASN A 88 -1.17 -17.85 1.91
N ILE A 89 -0.16 -17.60 2.74
CA ILE A 89 0.67 -16.40 2.67
C ILE A 89 2.16 -16.73 2.78
N THR A 90 2.97 -16.01 2.01
CA THR A 90 4.43 -15.98 2.11
C THR A 90 4.93 -14.55 2.22
N PHE A 91 6.04 -14.35 2.95
CA PHE A 91 6.65 -13.04 3.13
C PHE A 91 8.05 -13.06 2.54
N GLN A 92 8.34 -12.13 1.63
CA GLN A 92 9.67 -12.02 1.05
C GLN A 92 10.08 -10.56 0.82
N LYS A 93 11.39 -10.31 0.83
CA LYS A 93 11.95 -9.01 0.53
C LYS A 93 11.88 -8.77 -0.97
N ALA A 94 11.27 -7.66 -1.40
CA ALA A 94 11.23 -7.26 -2.81
C ALA A 94 11.12 -5.75 -2.97
N ASN A 95 11.72 -5.25 -4.05
CA ASN A 95 11.59 -3.86 -4.47
C ASN A 95 10.45 -3.75 -5.47
N CYS A 96 9.38 -3.05 -5.12
CA CYS A 96 8.20 -2.87 -5.97
C CYS A 96 8.48 -2.22 -7.35
N LYS A 97 9.67 -1.66 -7.57
CA LYS A 97 10.06 -1.06 -8.86
C LYS A 97 10.71 -2.05 -9.82
N SER A 98 11.22 -3.17 -9.31
CA SER A 98 11.91 -4.20 -10.10
C SER A 98 12.00 -5.45 -9.25
N THR A 99 11.28 -6.49 -9.63
CA THR A 99 11.22 -7.77 -8.93
C THR A 99 11.74 -8.89 -9.82
N ASP A 100 12.09 -10.01 -9.19
CA ASP A 100 12.44 -11.25 -9.89
C ASP A 100 11.19 -12.10 -10.21
N PHE A 101 9.98 -11.57 -9.99
CA PHE A 101 8.74 -12.29 -10.34
C PHE A 101 8.63 -12.43 -11.86
N PRO A 102 8.15 -13.60 -12.34
CA PRO A 102 7.83 -13.79 -13.75
C PRO A 102 6.78 -12.77 -14.22
N ALA A 103 6.82 -12.45 -15.51
CA ALA A 103 5.71 -11.72 -16.12
C ALA A 103 4.43 -12.54 -16.02
N GLU A 104 3.30 -11.87 -15.86
CA GLU A 104 1.96 -12.49 -15.80
C GLU A 104 1.81 -13.59 -14.72
N ALA A 105 2.49 -13.41 -13.58
CA ALA A 105 2.46 -14.35 -12.47
C ALA A 105 1.23 -14.19 -11.56
N PHE A 106 0.67 -12.97 -11.47
CA PHE A 106 -0.35 -12.65 -10.47
C PHE A 106 -1.69 -12.24 -11.09
N ASP A 107 -2.78 -12.59 -10.41
CA ASP A 107 -4.13 -12.13 -10.76
C ASP A 107 -4.38 -10.73 -10.20
N THR A 108 -3.79 -10.40 -9.03
CA THR A 108 -3.97 -9.10 -8.38
C THR A 108 -2.66 -8.60 -7.79
N ALA A 109 -2.36 -7.31 -8.00
CA ALA A 109 -1.34 -6.56 -7.28
C ALA A 109 -1.99 -5.55 -6.33
N VAL A 110 -1.45 -5.42 -5.13
CA VAL A 110 -2.01 -4.54 -4.08
C VAL A 110 -0.92 -3.63 -3.53
N MET A 111 -1.23 -2.34 -3.37
CA MET A 111 -0.37 -1.32 -2.77
C MET A 111 -1.14 -0.53 -1.73
N ILE A 112 -0.91 -0.81 -0.45
CA ILE A 112 -1.58 -0.08 0.64
C ILE A 112 -0.59 0.85 1.33
N ASN A 113 -0.89 2.15 1.34
CA ASN A 113 -0.06 3.20 1.94
C ASN A 113 1.40 3.22 1.44
N LEU A 114 1.65 2.74 0.23
CA LEU A 114 2.96 2.66 -0.37
C LEU A 114 3.20 3.74 -1.44
N ILE A 115 2.25 3.95 -2.35
CA ILE A 115 2.46 4.78 -3.57
C ILE A 115 2.85 6.24 -3.25
N HIS A 116 2.43 6.79 -2.13
CA HIS A 116 2.72 8.16 -1.71
C HIS A 116 4.10 8.34 -1.05
N VAL A 117 4.78 7.22 -0.75
CA VAL A 117 6.14 7.20 -0.15
C VAL A 117 7.21 6.67 -1.11
N ILE A 118 6.85 6.42 -2.36
CA ILE A 118 7.78 5.95 -3.39
C ILE A 118 8.29 7.14 -4.21
N GLU A 119 9.59 7.21 -4.37
CA GLU A 119 10.22 8.05 -5.40
C GLU A 119 10.00 7.41 -6.77
N ASN A 120 9.53 8.19 -7.76
CA ASN A 120 9.17 7.70 -9.10
C ASN A 120 8.16 6.54 -9.05
N PRO A 121 6.91 6.79 -8.63
CA PRO A 121 5.90 5.74 -8.51
C PRO A 121 5.53 5.08 -9.85
N LEU A 122 5.84 5.71 -10.99
CA LEU A 122 5.60 5.12 -12.30
C LEU A 122 6.37 3.81 -12.50
N ASP A 123 7.61 3.71 -12.00
CA ASP A 123 8.42 2.49 -12.13
C ASP A 123 7.72 1.29 -11.46
N SER A 124 7.12 1.51 -10.28
CA SER A 124 6.38 0.46 -9.57
C SER A 124 5.06 0.10 -10.24
N LEU A 125 4.39 1.06 -10.88
CA LEU A 125 3.18 0.77 -11.67
C LEU A 125 3.49 -0.02 -12.93
N LEU A 126 4.59 0.29 -13.62
CA LEU A 126 5.09 -0.50 -14.77
C LEU A 126 5.47 -1.92 -14.35
N GLU A 127 6.09 -2.09 -13.19
CA GLU A 127 6.40 -3.41 -12.65
C GLU A 127 5.12 -4.19 -12.30
N CYS A 128 4.14 -3.55 -11.65
CA CYS A 128 2.82 -4.17 -11.44
C CYS A 128 2.20 -4.61 -12.77
N HIS A 129 2.25 -3.76 -13.80
CA HIS A 129 1.73 -4.11 -15.11
C HIS A 129 2.44 -5.33 -15.71
N ARG A 130 3.78 -5.41 -15.59
CA ARG A 130 4.56 -6.53 -16.11
C ARG A 130 4.18 -7.87 -15.47
N ILE A 131 4.04 -7.90 -14.12
CA ILE A 131 3.81 -9.13 -13.37
C ILE A 131 2.34 -9.54 -13.29
N LEU A 132 1.40 -8.64 -13.58
CA LEU A 132 -0.02 -8.98 -13.65
C LEU A 132 -0.35 -9.71 -14.94
N LYS A 133 -1.22 -10.71 -14.85
CA LYS A 133 -1.85 -11.36 -16.00
C LYS A 133 -2.69 -10.35 -16.79
N THR A 134 -2.93 -10.61 -18.07
CA THR A 134 -3.91 -9.83 -18.86
C THR A 134 -5.27 -9.88 -18.18
N GLY A 135 -5.93 -8.74 -18.03
CA GLY A 135 -7.14 -8.60 -17.23
C GLY A 135 -6.92 -8.59 -15.72
N GLY A 136 -5.66 -8.65 -15.27
CA GLY A 136 -5.30 -8.63 -13.86
C GLY A 136 -5.61 -7.30 -13.18
N LYS A 137 -5.84 -7.35 -11.89
CA LYS A 137 -6.33 -6.26 -11.06
C LYS A 137 -5.19 -5.56 -10.32
N LEU A 138 -5.21 -4.23 -10.28
CA LEU A 138 -4.37 -3.41 -9.40
C LEU A 138 -5.26 -2.67 -8.41
N VAL A 139 -5.03 -2.90 -7.10
CA VAL A 139 -5.72 -2.20 -6.01
C VAL A 139 -4.73 -1.29 -5.29
N ILE A 140 -5.07 -0.01 -5.17
CA ILE A 140 -4.28 0.98 -4.46
C ILE A 140 -5.15 1.64 -3.40
N ALA A 141 -4.71 1.63 -2.14
CA ALA A 141 -5.28 2.48 -1.11
C ALA A 141 -4.15 3.28 -0.44
N SER A 142 -4.36 4.57 -0.23
CA SER A 142 -3.29 5.42 0.27
C SER A 142 -3.83 6.60 1.06
N TYR A 143 -3.30 6.81 2.27
CA TYR A 143 -3.62 8.01 3.02
C TYR A 143 -3.29 9.26 2.22
N THR A 144 -4.17 10.24 2.29
CA THR A 144 -3.99 11.51 1.60
C THR A 144 -4.51 12.68 2.43
N ALA A 145 -3.82 13.80 2.37
CA ALA A 145 -4.32 15.08 2.89
C ALA A 145 -5.19 15.82 1.85
N TYR A 146 -5.33 15.26 0.64
CA TYR A 146 -6.23 15.80 -0.37
C TYR A 146 -7.69 15.70 0.12
N SER A 147 -8.46 16.76 -0.06
CA SER A 147 -9.85 16.87 0.44
C SER A 147 -10.02 16.89 1.97
N MET A 148 -8.94 16.88 2.76
CA MET A 148 -9.04 17.06 4.20
C MET A 148 -9.29 18.53 4.57
N SER A 149 -10.20 18.76 5.53
CA SER A 149 -10.36 20.06 6.14
C SER A 149 -9.09 20.47 6.93
N LEU A 150 -8.91 21.77 7.13
CA LEU A 150 -7.64 22.35 7.60
C LEU A 150 -7.24 21.81 8.99
N LEU A 151 -8.15 21.81 9.97
CA LEU A 151 -7.84 21.42 11.35
C LEU A 151 -7.43 19.94 11.48
N PRO A 152 -8.20 18.94 10.98
CA PRO A 152 -7.75 17.55 10.97
C PRO A 152 -6.43 17.34 10.27
N ARG A 153 -6.18 18.04 9.14
CA ARG A 153 -4.92 17.94 8.39
C ARG A 153 -3.74 18.42 9.21
N ILE A 154 -3.84 19.59 9.86
CA ILE A 154 -2.77 20.11 10.76
C ILE A 154 -2.53 19.11 11.89
N GLY A 155 -3.58 18.64 12.54
CA GLY A 155 -3.48 17.66 13.62
C GLY A 155 -2.77 16.37 13.19
N MET A 156 -3.10 15.83 12.01
CA MET A 156 -2.45 14.65 11.45
C MET A 156 -0.95 14.89 11.19
N ILE A 157 -0.60 16.04 10.59
CA ILE A 157 0.80 16.41 10.31
C ILE A 157 1.60 16.52 11.62
N MET A 158 1.05 17.18 12.64
CA MET A 158 1.74 17.32 13.93
C MET A 158 1.97 15.96 14.60
N ARG A 159 0.97 15.06 14.57
CA ARG A 159 1.11 13.71 15.10
C ARG A 159 2.15 12.89 14.33
N PHE A 160 2.18 13.03 13.00
CA PHE A 160 3.18 12.40 12.14
C PHE A 160 4.60 12.86 12.53
N LEU A 161 4.83 14.17 12.59
CA LEU A 161 6.13 14.75 12.95
C LEU A 161 6.59 14.33 14.36
N LYS A 162 5.65 14.23 15.30
CA LYS A 162 5.93 13.78 16.67
C LYS A 162 6.39 12.32 16.71
N LYS A 163 5.79 11.45 15.90
CA LYS A 163 6.04 9.99 15.93
C LYS A 163 7.18 9.55 15.02
N TRP A 164 7.18 10.03 13.79
CA TRP A 164 8.10 9.55 12.75
C TRP A 164 9.11 10.63 12.29
N GLY A 165 9.00 11.86 12.82
CA GLY A 165 9.90 12.94 12.49
C GLY A 165 9.67 13.52 11.09
N LYS A 166 10.73 14.06 10.50
CA LYS A 166 10.66 14.68 9.18
C LYS A 166 10.38 13.63 8.10
N PRO A 167 9.38 13.84 7.23
CA PRO A 167 9.08 12.91 6.16
C PRO A 167 10.22 12.85 5.12
N LEU A 168 10.24 11.74 4.37
CA LEU A 168 11.17 11.58 3.25
C LEU A 168 10.94 12.66 2.18
N PRO A 169 11.98 13.12 1.45
CA PRO A 169 11.86 14.23 0.51
C PRO A 169 10.82 14.04 -0.60
N TYR A 170 10.56 12.82 -0.99
CA TYR A 170 9.62 12.45 -2.06
C TYR A 170 8.24 12.04 -1.53
N PHE A 171 8.00 12.17 -0.21
CA PHE A 171 6.70 11.90 0.38
C PHE A 171 5.63 12.84 -0.19
N ASN A 172 4.58 12.26 -0.79
CA ASN A 172 3.45 13.01 -1.37
C ASN A 172 2.19 12.90 -0.50
N PRO A 173 2.01 13.76 0.49
CA PRO A 173 0.84 13.72 1.37
C PRO A 173 -0.46 14.18 0.70
N LYS A 174 -0.39 14.74 -0.51
CA LYS A 174 -1.53 15.26 -1.27
C LYS A 174 -1.82 14.44 -2.52
N LEU A 175 -1.53 13.13 -2.48
CA LEU A 175 -1.85 12.25 -3.58
C LEU A 175 -3.34 12.37 -3.94
N SER A 176 -3.63 12.77 -5.18
CA SER A 176 -5.01 12.92 -5.71
C SER A 176 -5.30 11.85 -6.74
N SER A 177 -6.60 11.62 -6.98
CA SER A 177 -7.07 10.75 -8.05
C SER A 177 -6.54 11.16 -9.42
N ASP A 178 -6.55 12.46 -9.74
CA ASP A 178 -6.07 12.97 -11.03
C ASP A 178 -4.59 12.68 -11.25
N HIS A 179 -3.77 12.92 -10.22
CA HIS A 179 -2.33 12.62 -10.30
C HIS A 179 -2.08 11.14 -10.54
N LEU A 180 -2.75 10.27 -9.77
CA LEU A 180 -2.58 8.82 -9.91
C LEU A 180 -3.15 8.32 -11.24
N SER A 181 -4.23 8.90 -11.74
CA SER A 181 -4.83 8.57 -13.05
C SER A 181 -3.88 8.83 -14.21
N VAL A 182 -3.11 9.91 -14.16
CA VAL A 182 -2.08 10.19 -15.18
C VAL A 182 -0.98 9.12 -15.17
N LEU A 183 -0.54 8.69 -13.98
CA LEU A 183 0.49 7.66 -13.85
C LEU A 183 -0.01 6.28 -14.31
N LEU A 184 -1.25 5.92 -13.94
CA LEU A 184 -1.87 4.66 -14.33
C LEU A 184 -2.06 4.55 -15.85
N LYS A 185 -2.50 5.62 -16.50
CA LYS A 185 -2.58 5.68 -17.97
C LYS A 185 -1.22 5.48 -18.63
N LYS A 186 -0.15 6.09 -18.08
CA LYS A 186 1.21 5.88 -18.58
C LYS A 186 1.70 4.45 -18.40
N ALA A 187 1.21 3.76 -17.37
CA ALA A 187 1.51 2.36 -17.11
C ALA A 187 0.51 1.38 -17.77
N ALA A 188 -0.32 1.86 -18.71
CA ALA A 188 -1.31 1.07 -19.46
C ALA A 188 -2.35 0.36 -18.58
N PHE A 189 -2.82 1.03 -17.52
CA PHE A 189 -3.95 0.58 -16.71
C PHE A 189 -5.21 1.35 -17.06
N VAL A 190 -6.35 0.65 -17.05
CA VAL A 190 -7.69 1.22 -17.13
C VAL A 190 -8.29 1.29 -15.72
N ILE A 191 -8.70 2.49 -15.31
CA ILE A 191 -9.29 2.72 -13.99
C ILE A 191 -10.75 2.26 -14.02
N GLU A 192 -11.11 1.35 -13.10
CA GLU A 192 -12.49 0.87 -12.91
C GLU A 192 -13.20 1.66 -11.82
N GLU A 193 -12.49 2.02 -10.76
CA GLU A 193 -13.04 2.75 -9.63
C GLU A 193 -11.98 3.68 -9.01
N SER A 194 -12.41 4.86 -8.58
CA SER A 194 -11.59 5.78 -7.80
C SER A 194 -12.47 6.60 -6.88
N LYS A 195 -12.18 6.56 -5.57
CA LYS A 195 -12.96 7.28 -4.55
C LYS A 195 -12.10 7.71 -3.37
N ILE A 196 -12.56 8.75 -2.67
CA ILE A 196 -11.99 9.15 -1.37
C ILE A 196 -12.83 8.52 -0.26
N ILE A 197 -12.18 7.84 0.65
CA ILE A 197 -12.79 7.16 1.80
C ILE A 197 -12.26 7.73 3.11
N GLY A 198 -12.93 7.40 4.23
CA GLY A 198 -12.62 7.90 5.56
C GLY A 198 -13.35 9.20 5.89
N ASP A 199 -13.36 9.58 7.16
CA ASP A 199 -14.07 10.75 7.69
C ASP A 199 -13.11 11.92 7.97
N LYS A 200 -12.52 11.98 9.17
CA LYS A 200 -11.62 13.08 9.58
C LYS A 200 -10.28 13.05 8.85
N THR A 201 -9.71 11.87 8.72
CA THR A 201 -8.58 11.60 7.81
C THR A 201 -9.11 10.94 6.56
N LYS A 202 -8.36 11.00 5.48
CA LYS A 202 -8.80 10.54 4.17
C LYS A 202 -7.81 9.53 3.59
N ALA A 203 -8.34 8.60 2.80
CA ALA A 203 -7.55 7.78 1.90
C ALA A 203 -8.15 7.81 0.49
N LEU A 204 -7.30 7.78 -0.49
CA LEU A 204 -7.66 7.48 -1.87
C LEU A 204 -7.71 5.97 -2.01
N TYR A 205 -8.83 5.43 -2.45
CA TYR A 205 -8.99 4.05 -2.89
C TYR A 205 -9.16 4.03 -4.40
N LEU A 206 -8.47 3.11 -5.08
CA LEU A 206 -8.51 3.00 -6.52
C LEU A 206 -8.36 1.53 -6.93
N ARG A 207 -9.18 1.12 -7.90
CA ARG A 207 -9.04 -0.15 -8.61
C ARG A 207 -8.85 0.11 -10.10
N ALA A 208 -7.89 -0.59 -10.68
CA ALA A 208 -7.58 -0.53 -12.10
C ALA A 208 -7.31 -1.93 -12.64
N ARG A 209 -7.40 -2.10 -13.96
CA ARG A 209 -7.19 -3.35 -14.66
C ARG A 209 -6.09 -3.21 -15.71
N LYS A 210 -5.25 -4.23 -15.85
CA LYS A 210 -4.34 -4.40 -16.98
C LYS A 210 -5.15 -4.82 -18.19
N GLU A 211 -5.03 -4.09 -19.30
CA GLU A 211 -5.57 -4.50 -20.60
C GLU A 211 -4.72 -5.56 -21.31
#